data_e1e769b1cf46538ebae4295971c8a95c
#
_entry.id   e1e769b1cf46538ebae4295971c8a95c
#
_cell.length_a   1.000
_cell.length_b   1.000
_cell.length_c   1.000
_cell.angle_alpha   90.00
_cell.angle_beta   90.00
_cell.angle_gamma   90.00
#
_symmetry.space_group_name_H-M   'P 1'
#
loop_
_entity.id
_entity.type
_entity.pdbx_description
1 polymer ?
#
loop_
_entity_poly.entity_id
_entity_poly.type
_entity_poly.pdbx_seq_one_letter_code
_entity_poly.pdbx_strand_id
1 'polypeptide(L)'
;VPQADSAVAAPEKIQLNFSENLTVKFSGAKLTMTGMKGMSSHSPMPVAAKVAPGADPKSMVIIPREPLPAGTYRVDWRAVSSDTHPITGNYTFTVK
;
A
#
# COMPACT_ATOMS: atom_id res chain seq x y z
N VAL A 1 -5.45 0.94 6.03
CA VAL A 1 -5.31 -0.26 6.84
C VAL A 1 -4.46 -1.25 6.07
N PRO A 2 -3.40 -1.75 6.62
CA PRO A 2 -2.90 -1.52 7.98
C PRO A 2 -2.53 -0.08 8.28
N GLN A 3 -2.44 0.26 9.55
CA GLN A 3 -1.99 1.57 9.98
C GLN A 3 -0.49 1.72 9.81
N ALA A 4 -0.03 2.95 9.61
CA ALA A 4 1.39 3.25 9.52
C ALA A 4 2.12 2.76 10.79
N ASP A 5 3.31 2.19 10.58
CA ASP A 5 4.19 1.69 11.65
C ASP A 5 3.57 0.58 12.52
N SER A 6 2.47 -0.02 12.06
CA SER A 6 1.85 -1.13 12.78
C SER A 6 2.50 -2.47 12.44
N ALA A 7 2.32 -3.45 13.33
CA ALA A 7 2.72 -4.83 13.10
C ALA A 7 1.45 -5.68 13.07
N VAL A 8 1.21 -6.37 11.95
CA VAL A 8 -0.04 -7.08 11.72
C VAL A 8 0.23 -8.47 11.13
N ALA A 9 -0.77 -9.36 11.19
CA ALA A 9 -0.73 -10.59 10.43
C ALA A 9 -0.82 -10.24 8.93
N ALA A 10 -0.38 -11.14 8.05
CA ALA A 10 -0.35 -10.87 6.61
C ALA A 10 -1.74 -10.43 6.11
N PRO A 11 -1.89 -9.17 5.64
CA PRO A 11 -3.17 -8.70 5.15
C PRO A 11 -3.45 -9.24 3.75
N GLU A 12 -4.71 -9.55 3.47
CA GLU A 12 -5.13 -9.95 2.13
C GLU A 12 -5.20 -8.75 1.19
N LYS A 13 -5.41 -7.58 1.77
CA LYS A 13 -5.50 -6.33 1.01
C LYS A 13 -5.07 -5.17 1.90
N ILE A 14 -4.60 -4.12 1.25
CA ILE A 14 -4.19 -2.88 1.92
C ILE A 14 -5.13 -1.80 1.45
N GLN A 15 -5.84 -1.16 2.37
CA GLN A 15 -6.79 -0.11 2.05
C GLN A 15 -6.20 1.26 2.39
N LEU A 16 -6.23 2.16 1.41
CA LEU A 16 -5.81 3.55 1.59
C LEU A 16 -7.05 4.44 1.56
N ASN A 17 -7.19 5.30 2.56
CA ASN A 17 -8.31 6.22 2.67
C ASN A 17 -7.82 7.65 2.51
N PHE A 18 -8.54 8.44 1.74
CA PHE A 18 -8.19 9.82 1.44
C PHE A 18 -9.33 10.75 1.81
N SER A 19 -9.04 12.05 1.84
CA SER A 19 -10.05 13.07 2.18
C SER A 19 -10.89 13.50 0.99
N GLU A 20 -10.52 13.08 -0.23
CA GLU A 20 -11.19 13.47 -1.47
C GLU A 20 -11.55 12.25 -2.30
N ASN A 21 -12.56 12.39 -3.17
CA ASN A 21 -12.88 11.35 -4.13
C ASN A 21 -11.71 11.15 -5.10
N LEU A 22 -11.45 9.91 -5.44
CA LEU A 22 -10.32 9.54 -6.29
C LEU A 22 -10.76 9.14 -7.68
N THR A 23 -9.91 9.44 -8.67
CA THR A 23 -10.00 8.87 -10.00
C THR A 23 -9.00 7.72 -10.06
N VAL A 24 -9.44 6.52 -9.71
CA VAL A 24 -8.56 5.35 -9.59
C VAL A 24 -7.87 5.02 -10.91
N LYS A 25 -8.52 5.31 -12.03
CA LYS A 25 -7.96 5.15 -13.36
C LYS A 25 -6.60 5.82 -13.54
N PHE A 26 -6.38 6.95 -12.87
CA PHE A 26 -5.13 7.70 -12.94
C PHE A 26 -4.30 7.58 -11.66
N SER A 27 -4.77 6.79 -10.71
CA SER A 27 -4.09 6.58 -9.45
C SER A 27 -3.30 5.27 -9.49
N GLY A 28 -2.30 5.15 -8.63
CA GLY A 28 -1.51 3.95 -8.53
C GLY A 28 -0.83 3.84 -7.18
N ALA A 29 -0.28 2.67 -6.91
CA ALA A 29 0.47 2.43 -5.70
C ALA A 29 1.51 1.35 -5.96
N LYS A 30 2.59 1.41 -5.18
CA LYS A 30 3.69 0.44 -5.26
C LYS A 30 3.92 -0.13 -3.88
N LEU A 31 4.01 -1.44 -3.80
CA LEU A 31 4.32 -2.14 -2.56
C LEU A 31 5.75 -2.67 -2.67
N THR A 32 6.56 -2.38 -1.66
CA THR A 32 7.97 -2.76 -1.64
C THR A 32 8.30 -3.41 -0.30
N MET A 33 8.97 -4.57 -0.34
CA MET A 33 9.53 -5.18 0.86
C MET A 33 10.87 -4.52 1.15
N THR A 34 10.98 -3.84 2.28
CA THR A 34 12.20 -3.11 2.67
C THR A 34 13.03 -3.85 3.71
N GLY A 35 12.48 -4.90 4.34
CA GLY A 35 13.20 -5.72 5.30
C GLY A 35 12.53 -7.06 5.49
N MET A 36 13.32 -8.03 5.94
CA MET A 36 12.83 -9.38 6.28
C MET A 36 13.03 -9.63 7.76
N LYS A 37 12.18 -10.48 8.34
CA LYS A 37 12.31 -10.86 9.74
C LYS A 37 13.70 -11.50 9.95
N GLY A 38 14.42 -10.99 10.94
CA GLY A 38 15.77 -11.47 11.25
C GLY A 38 16.89 -10.86 10.43
N MET A 39 16.57 -9.98 9.47
CA MET A 39 17.55 -9.27 8.66
C MET A 39 17.41 -7.77 8.87
N SER A 40 18.47 -7.14 9.34
CA SER A 40 18.49 -5.70 9.59
C SER A 40 18.80 -4.89 8.34
N SER A 41 19.29 -5.53 7.30
CA SER A 41 19.66 -4.85 6.04
C SER A 41 19.20 -5.70 4.88
N HIS A 42 18.44 -5.10 3.97
CA HIS A 42 17.86 -5.82 2.84
C HIS A 42 17.61 -4.84 1.70
N SER A 43 18.00 -5.20 0.50
CA SER A 43 17.71 -4.38 -0.67
C SER A 43 16.20 -4.36 -0.92
N PRO A 44 15.61 -3.18 -1.19
CA PRO A 44 14.19 -3.11 -1.48
C PRO A 44 13.79 -4.02 -2.63
N MET A 45 12.72 -4.78 -2.45
CA MET A 45 12.21 -5.69 -3.48
C MET A 45 10.77 -5.32 -3.82
N PRO A 46 10.45 -5.10 -5.10
CA PRO A 46 9.07 -4.83 -5.49
C PRO A 46 8.21 -6.07 -5.24
N VAL A 47 6.98 -5.84 -4.78
CA VAL A 47 6.01 -6.89 -4.52
C VAL A 47 4.87 -6.75 -5.53
N ALA A 48 4.58 -7.81 -6.26
CA ALA A 48 3.50 -7.80 -7.25
C ALA A 48 2.15 -7.62 -6.54
N ALA A 49 1.39 -6.62 -6.97
CA ALA A 49 0.11 -6.30 -6.40
C ALA A 49 -0.78 -5.62 -7.43
N LYS A 50 -2.09 -5.71 -7.20
CA LYS A 50 -3.10 -5.09 -8.05
C LYS A 50 -3.72 -3.92 -7.29
N VAL A 51 -3.97 -2.82 -7.97
CA VAL A 51 -4.65 -1.65 -7.41
C VAL A 51 -6.09 -1.64 -7.95
N ALA A 52 -7.04 -1.45 -7.04
CA ALA A 52 -8.46 -1.41 -7.38
C ALA A 52 -9.17 -0.32 -6.58
N PRO A 53 -10.35 0.16 -7.06
CA PRO A 53 -11.14 1.09 -6.25
C PRO A 53 -11.67 0.38 -5.02
N GLY A 54 -11.74 1.10 -3.90
CA GLY A 54 -12.34 0.59 -2.69
C GLY A 54 -13.86 0.69 -2.74
N ALA A 55 -14.52 0.28 -1.65
CA ALA A 55 -15.97 0.39 -1.52
C ALA A 55 -16.42 1.86 -1.45
N ASP A 56 -15.56 2.73 -0.98
CA ASP A 56 -15.80 4.17 -0.85
C ASP A 56 -15.04 4.89 -1.97
N PRO A 57 -15.63 5.89 -2.64
CA PRO A 57 -14.92 6.63 -3.70
C PRO A 57 -13.67 7.37 -3.21
N LYS A 58 -13.52 7.52 -1.89
CA LYS A 58 -12.34 8.12 -1.28
C LYS A 58 -11.27 7.09 -0.91
N SER A 59 -11.43 5.84 -1.30
CA SER A 59 -10.52 4.78 -0.93
C SER A 59 -9.97 4.05 -2.14
N MET A 60 -8.79 3.46 -1.95
CA MET A 60 -8.10 2.66 -2.94
C MET A 60 -7.57 1.41 -2.24
N VAL A 61 -7.62 0.26 -2.92
CA VAL A 61 -7.21 -1.00 -2.34
C VAL A 61 -6.04 -1.57 -3.15
N ILE A 62 -5.02 -2.02 -2.43
CA ILE A 62 -3.88 -2.72 -3.01
C ILE A 62 -4.01 -4.19 -2.63
N ILE A 63 -4.04 -5.06 -3.62
CA ILE A 63 -4.23 -6.50 -3.41
C ILE A 63 -2.96 -7.22 -3.82
N PRO A 64 -2.14 -7.70 -2.86
CA PRO A 64 -0.95 -8.48 -3.19
C PRO A 64 -1.36 -9.77 -3.94
N ARG A 65 -0.59 -10.15 -4.94
CA ARG A 65 -0.86 -11.35 -5.71
C ARG A 65 -0.64 -12.63 -4.90
N GLU A 66 0.25 -12.57 -3.94
CA GLU A 66 0.59 -13.70 -3.08
C GLU A 66 0.57 -13.25 -1.62
N PRO A 67 0.36 -14.17 -0.67
CA PRO A 67 0.45 -13.82 0.75
C PRO A 67 1.81 -13.18 1.06
N LEU A 68 1.78 -12.14 1.87
CA LEU A 68 3.00 -11.41 2.24
C LEU A 68 3.78 -12.18 3.29
N PRO A 69 5.06 -12.53 3.04
CA PRO A 69 5.89 -13.13 4.09
C PRO A 69 6.19 -12.12 5.18
N ALA A 70 6.62 -12.61 6.33
CA ALA A 70 6.99 -11.76 7.46
C ALA A 70 8.11 -10.80 7.06
N GLY A 71 7.96 -9.53 7.40
CA GLY A 71 8.93 -8.50 7.06
C GLY A 71 8.34 -7.11 7.14
N THR A 72 9.13 -6.13 6.75
CA THR A 72 8.71 -4.73 6.70
C THR A 72 8.41 -4.33 5.26
N TYR A 73 7.30 -3.63 5.07
CA TYR A 73 6.82 -3.23 3.75
C TYR A 73 6.59 -1.73 3.72
N ARG A 74 6.86 -1.13 2.57
CA ARG A 74 6.58 0.26 2.30
C ARG A 74 5.54 0.37 1.19
N VAL A 75 4.54 1.19 1.42
CA VAL A 75 3.52 1.52 0.43
C VAL A 75 3.77 2.92 -0.07
N ASP A 76 4.04 3.06 -1.36
CA ASP A 76 4.12 4.36 -2.02
C ASP A 76 2.88 4.52 -2.89
N TRP A 77 2.17 5.65 -2.77
CA TRP A 77 0.99 5.88 -3.58
C TRP A 77 1.04 7.20 -4.31
N ARG A 78 0.35 7.21 -5.43
CA ARG A 78 0.04 8.42 -6.16
C ARG A 78 -1.44 8.35 -6.50
N ALA A 79 -2.23 9.15 -5.82
CA ALA A 79 -3.67 9.23 -6.03
C ALA A 79 -3.99 10.51 -6.79
N VAL A 80 -4.96 10.43 -7.70
CA VAL A 80 -5.45 11.60 -8.42
C VAL A 80 -6.89 11.79 -7.99
N SER A 81 -7.20 12.96 -7.41
CA SER A 81 -8.55 13.28 -6.98
C SER A 81 -9.46 13.57 -8.19
N SER A 82 -10.76 13.61 -7.94
CA SER A 82 -11.75 13.83 -9.01
C SER A 82 -11.58 15.18 -9.71
N ASP A 83 -10.93 16.16 -9.06
CA ASP A 83 -10.60 17.45 -9.66
C ASP A 83 -9.19 17.48 -10.27
N THR A 84 -8.60 16.30 -10.54
CA THR A 84 -7.29 16.11 -11.17
C THR A 84 -6.11 16.58 -10.33
N HIS A 85 -6.25 16.63 -9.02
CA HIS A 85 -5.19 17.05 -8.12
C HIS A 85 -4.37 15.82 -7.68
N PRO A 86 -3.06 15.75 -7.94
CA PRO A 86 -2.26 14.61 -7.51
C PRO A 86 -1.96 14.66 -6.02
N ILE A 87 -2.07 13.50 -5.37
CA ILE A 87 -1.77 13.33 -3.94
C ILE A 87 -0.77 12.18 -3.86
N THR A 88 0.41 12.44 -3.31
CA THR A 88 1.45 11.43 -3.16
C THR A 88 1.82 11.24 -1.71
N GLY A 89 2.29 10.05 -1.36
CA GLY A 89 2.75 9.77 -0.02
C GLY A 89 3.24 8.34 0.11
N ASN A 90 3.65 8.00 1.31
CA ASN A 90 4.09 6.65 1.62
C ASN A 90 3.91 6.37 3.11
N TYR A 91 3.91 5.09 3.45
CA TYR A 91 4.00 4.65 4.83
C TYR A 91 4.56 3.23 4.89
N THR A 92 4.98 2.80 6.07
CA THR A 92 5.51 1.46 6.29
C THR A 92 4.65 0.72 7.31
N PHE A 93 4.64 -0.59 7.18
CA PHE A 93 4.04 -1.48 8.17
C PHE A 93 4.84 -2.78 8.22
N THR A 94 4.64 -3.57 9.27
CA THR A 94 5.36 -4.82 9.47
C THR A 94 4.38 -5.99 9.48
N VAL A 95 4.74 -7.07 8.77
CA VAL A 95 4.02 -8.35 8.81
C VAL A 95 4.72 -9.26 9.79
N LYS A 96 3.96 -9.77 10.75
CA LYS A 96 4.47 -10.66 11.79
C LYS A 96 4.82 -12.04 11.28
#